data_a4aea92b20ace7d1d4580086b9cef74c
#
_entry.id   a4aea92b20ace7d1d4580086b9cef74c
#
_cell.length_a   1.000
_cell.length_b   1.000
_cell.length_c   1.000
_cell.angle_alpha   90.00
_cell.angle_beta   90.00
_cell.angle_gamma   90.00
#
_symmetry.space_group_name_H-M   'P 1'
#
loop_
_entity.id
_entity.type
_entity.pdbx_description
1 polymer ?
#
loop_
_entity_poly.entity_id
_entity_poly.type
_entity_poly.pdbx_seq_one_letter_code
_entity_poly.pdbx_strand_id
1 'polypeptide(L)'
;MILLLDIGNTSIYMGISDGKTIIDTYRMNTEIEKTPDEYYATLKSFFDITQITDLAISSVVPRVTEAFKKIGHKYFHKAPLIVGPGVKTGVNIKTDNPKEVGGDLICDAAAIEHNDKPTLIIDLGTANKFIYVKNKTITGVIISTGIQVSRQALIGNTALLPDIDIITPPKVLGTNTIQCMQSGLTYGTAALIDGLVERIQEEVNEAFDVILTGGLSIIIQDLCKTPMIREPRLVLKGLLNIYLRNN
;
A
#
# COMPACT_ATOMS: atom_id res chain seq x y z
N MET A 1 20.27 -4.79 -10.73
CA MET A 1 18.82 -4.61 -10.55
C MET A 1 18.54 -3.80 -9.30
N ILE A 2 17.35 -3.21 -9.20
CA ILE A 2 16.92 -2.37 -8.07
C ILE A 2 15.94 -3.20 -7.23
N LEU A 3 16.17 -3.28 -5.93
CA LEU A 3 15.22 -3.82 -4.97
C LEU A 3 14.37 -2.69 -4.40
N LEU A 4 13.08 -2.74 -4.68
CA LEU A 4 12.06 -1.81 -4.19
C LEU A 4 11.40 -2.42 -2.96
N LEU A 5 11.31 -1.67 -1.87
CA LEU A 5 10.75 -2.14 -0.59
C LEU A 5 9.69 -1.17 -0.10
N ASP A 6 8.47 -1.64 0.03
CA ASP A 6 7.42 -0.96 0.79
C ASP A 6 7.24 -1.66 2.14
N ILE A 7 7.69 -1.03 3.20
CA ILE A 7 7.75 -1.57 4.56
C ILE A 7 6.57 -1.07 5.37
N GLY A 8 5.49 -1.87 5.39
CA GLY A 8 4.32 -1.64 6.22
C GLY A 8 4.42 -2.29 7.60
N ASN A 9 3.46 -1.97 8.49
CA ASN A 9 3.43 -2.52 9.85
C ASN A 9 3.23 -4.05 9.90
N THR A 10 2.54 -4.62 8.93
CA THR A 10 2.21 -6.06 8.89
C THR A 10 3.10 -6.83 7.94
N SER A 11 3.42 -6.26 6.79
CA SER A 11 4.20 -6.93 5.76
C SER A 11 5.10 -5.98 4.99
N ILE A 12 6.18 -6.52 4.47
CA ILE A 12 7.09 -5.87 3.53
C ILE A 12 6.73 -6.36 2.12
N TYR A 13 6.28 -5.44 1.26
CA TYR A 13 6.05 -5.73 -0.14
C TYR A 13 7.27 -5.34 -0.96
N MET A 14 7.77 -6.27 -1.77
CA MET A 14 9.03 -6.14 -2.48
C MET A 14 8.81 -6.24 -3.98
N GLY A 15 9.60 -5.48 -4.74
CA GLY A 15 9.68 -5.59 -6.19
C GLY A 15 11.12 -5.60 -6.66
N ILE A 16 11.41 -6.39 -7.69
CA ILE A 16 12.68 -6.35 -8.40
C ILE A 16 12.46 -5.62 -9.72
N SER A 17 13.31 -4.64 -10.00
CA SER A 17 13.23 -3.84 -11.23
C SER A 17 14.57 -3.84 -11.98
N ASP A 18 14.46 -3.81 -13.32
CA ASP A 18 15.58 -3.58 -14.23
C ASP A 18 15.88 -2.08 -14.46
N GLY A 19 15.16 -1.19 -13.76
CA GLY A 19 15.20 0.25 -13.94
C GLY A 19 14.19 0.78 -14.96
N LYS A 20 13.40 -0.09 -15.60
CA LYS A 20 12.31 0.29 -16.52
C LYS A 20 10.98 -0.28 -16.05
N THR A 21 10.97 -1.54 -15.68
CA THR A 21 9.78 -2.27 -15.26
C THR A 21 10.01 -3.04 -13.99
N ILE A 22 8.92 -3.40 -13.30
CA ILE A 22 8.95 -4.32 -12.17
C ILE A 22 8.83 -5.73 -12.75
N ILE A 23 9.91 -6.52 -12.63
CA ILE A 23 10.02 -7.86 -13.19
C ILE A 23 9.24 -8.86 -12.34
N ASP A 24 9.45 -8.82 -11.03
CA ASP A 24 8.83 -9.75 -10.08
C ASP A 24 8.50 -9.07 -8.76
N THR A 25 7.61 -9.68 -7.97
CA THR A 25 7.19 -9.15 -6.67
C THR A 25 7.12 -10.26 -5.62
N TYR A 26 7.47 -9.92 -4.39
CA TYR A 26 7.49 -10.82 -3.24
C TYR A 26 6.87 -10.14 -2.03
N ARG A 27 6.49 -10.93 -1.03
CA ARG A 27 5.97 -10.41 0.24
C ARG A 27 6.48 -11.26 1.40
N MET A 28 6.87 -10.59 2.47
CA MET A 28 7.20 -11.24 3.74
C MET A 28 6.57 -10.48 4.91
N ASN A 29 6.47 -11.11 6.06
CA ASN A 29 5.98 -10.45 7.27
C ASN A 29 6.98 -9.40 7.76
N THR A 30 6.47 -8.33 8.36
CA THR A 30 7.28 -7.36 9.08
C THR A 30 7.56 -7.89 10.47
N GLU A 31 8.83 -8.17 10.77
CA GLU A 31 9.27 -8.70 12.06
C GLU A 31 10.26 -7.71 12.69
N ILE A 32 9.77 -6.87 13.59
CA ILE A 32 10.51 -5.74 14.17
C ILE A 32 11.79 -6.19 14.89
N GLU A 33 11.80 -7.42 15.42
CA GLU A 33 12.94 -7.97 16.18
C GLU A 33 14.03 -8.61 15.30
N LYS A 34 13.75 -8.84 14.00
CA LYS A 34 14.77 -9.38 13.09
C LYS A 34 15.96 -8.44 12.95
N THR A 35 17.14 -9.02 13.04
CA THR A 35 18.40 -8.33 12.75
C THR A 35 18.56 -8.09 11.24
N PRO A 36 19.44 -7.15 10.83
CA PRO A 36 19.77 -6.96 9.40
C PRO A 36 20.21 -8.25 8.70
N ASP A 37 20.98 -9.09 9.40
CA ASP A 37 21.53 -10.32 8.81
C ASP A 37 20.44 -11.38 8.59
N GLU A 38 19.45 -11.48 9.49
CA GLU A 38 18.29 -12.36 9.31
C GLU A 38 17.39 -11.88 8.16
N TYR A 39 17.16 -10.58 8.03
CA TYR A 39 16.45 -10.03 6.86
C TYR A 39 17.22 -10.32 5.56
N TYR A 40 18.53 -10.11 5.55
CA TYR A 40 19.35 -10.40 4.38
C TYR A 40 19.32 -11.91 4.02
N ALA A 41 19.40 -12.80 5.00
CA ALA A 41 19.26 -14.24 4.78
C ALA A 41 17.88 -14.60 4.21
N THR A 42 16.82 -13.95 4.70
CA THR A 42 15.45 -14.12 4.17
C THR A 42 15.37 -13.64 2.70
N LEU A 43 15.94 -12.48 2.37
CA LEU A 43 15.97 -11.98 0.99
C LEU A 43 16.62 -12.96 0.02
N LYS A 44 17.72 -13.61 0.42
CA LYS A 44 18.41 -14.62 -0.39
C LYS A 44 17.56 -15.85 -0.75
N SER A 45 16.50 -16.13 0.02
CA SER A 45 15.61 -17.25 -0.28
C SER A 45 14.57 -16.93 -1.35
N PHE A 46 14.33 -15.65 -1.66
CA PHE A 46 13.35 -15.23 -2.66
C PHE A 46 13.94 -15.11 -4.06
N PHE A 47 15.18 -14.63 -4.18
CA PHE A 47 15.80 -14.32 -5.46
C PHE A 47 17.33 -14.31 -5.38
N ASP A 48 17.99 -14.32 -6.52
CA ASP A 48 19.44 -14.15 -6.60
C ASP A 48 19.84 -12.71 -6.22
N ILE A 49 20.21 -12.55 -4.95
CA ILE A 49 20.51 -11.25 -4.36
C ILE A 49 21.80 -10.62 -4.93
N THR A 50 22.65 -11.41 -5.60
CA THR A 50 23.91 -10.90 -6.20
C THR A 50 23.65 -9.97 -7.39
N GLN A 51 22.46 -10.04 -7.98
CA GLN A 51 22.03 -9.17 -9.07
C GLN A 51 21.52 -7.80 -8.59
N ILE A 52 21.30 -7.63 -7.28
CA ILE A 52 20.80 -6.37 -6.71
C ILE A 52 21.96 -5.41 -6.50
N THR A 53 21.88 -4.24 -7.09
CA THR A 53 22.88 -3.17 -6.99
C THR A 53 22.39 -1.98 -6.20
N ASP A 54 21.08 -1.82 -6.07
CA ASP A 54 20.44 -0.65 -5.46
C ASP A 54 19.21 -1.03 -4.65
N LEU A 55 18.93 -0.21 -3.63
CA LEU A 55 17.72 -0.30 -2.81
C LEU A 55 16.96 1.03 -2.82
N ALA A 56 15.65 0.95 -2.98
CA ALA A 56 14.74 2.06 -2.72
C ALA A 56 13.67 1.61 -1.71
N ILE A 57 13.39 2.46 -0.73
CA ILE A 57 12.57 2.12 0.44
C ILE A 57 11.48 3.18 0.63
N SER A 58 10.24 2.73 0.66
CA SER A 58 9.11 3.38 1.31
C SER A 58 8.88 2.67 2.65
N SER A 59 8.70 3.41 3.74
CA SER A 59 8.54 2.77 5.04
C SER A 59 7.77 3.62 6.04
N VAL A 60 6.93 2.94 6.82
CA VAL A 60 6.26 3.48 8.01
C VAL A 60 6.73 2.79 9.30
N VAL A 61 7.83 1.99 9.24
CA VAL A 61 8.37 1.23 10.37
C VAL A 61 9.86 1.59 10.58
N PRO A 62 10.17 2.61 11.39
CA PRO A 62 11.54 3.15 11.52
C PRO A 62 12.60 2.11 11.87
N ARG A 63 12.30 1.19 12.80
CA ARG A 63 13.25 0.16 13.24
C ARG A 63 13.66 -0.79 12.11
N VAL A 64 12.70 -1.20 11.28
CA VAL A 64 12.95 -2.05 10.11
C VAL A 64 13.68 -1.27 9.03
N THR A 65 13.35 0.01 8.85
CA THR A 65 14.09 0.91 7.93
C THR A 65 15.56 0.96 8.28
N GLU A 66 15.91 1.09 9.55
CA GLU A 66 17.31 1.10 10.00
C GLU A 66 18.01 -0.27 9.76
N ALA A 67 17.28 -1.38 9.86
CA ALA A 67 17.83 -2.70 9.50
C ALA A 67 18.19 -2.74 8.00
N PHE A 68 17.30 -2.27 7.13
CA PHE A 68 17.54 -2.23 5.69
C PHE A 68 18.61 -1.20 5.27
N LYS A 69 18.77 -0.10 6.00
CA LYS A 69 19.93 0.80 5.81
C LYS A 69 21.25 0.06 6.05
N LYS A 70 21.34 -0.69 7.15
CA LYS A 70 22.52 -1.50 7.47
C LYS A 70 22.78 -2.56 6.40
N ILE A 71 21.74 -3.20 5.88
CA ILE A 71 21.84 -4.15 4.76
C ILE A 71 22.44 -3.46 3.53
N GLY A 72 21.93 -2.27 3.16
CA GLY A 72 22.44 -1.48 2.05
C GLY A 72 23.94 -1.22 2.18
N HIS A 73 24.39 -0.72 3.32
CA HIS A 73 25.81 -0.44 3.57
C HIS A 73 26.67 -1.71 3.64
N LYS A 74 26.21 -2.76 4.35
CA LYS A 74 27.01 -3.96 4.60
C LYS A 74 27.14 -4.87 3.39
N TYR A 75 26.05 -5.09 2.65
CA TYR A 75 25.99 -6.11 1.62
C TYR A 75 25.95 -5.55 0.19
N PHE A 76 25.44 -4.34 0.00
CA PHE A 76 25.36 -3.69 -1.31
C PHE A 76 26.36 -2.54 -1.45
N HIS A 77 27.11 -2.20 -0.37
CA HIS A 77 28.09 -1.13 -0.33
C HIS A 77 27.55 0.23 -0.79
N LYS A 78 26.24 0.44 -0.62
CA LYS A 78 25.51 1.63 -1.05
C LYS A 78 24.43 2.01 -0.06
N ALA A 79 24.23 3.31 0.16
CA ALA A 79 23.11 3.81 0.94
C ALA A 79 21.80 3.64 0.15
N PRO A 80 20.73 3.06 0.74
CA PRO A 80 19.44 2.99 0.07
C PRO A 80 18.81 4.36 -0.08
N LEU A 81 18.08 4.59 -1.19
CA LEU A 81 17.17 5.72 -1.29
C LEU A 81 15.97 5.47 -0.37
N ILE A 82 15.68 6.39 0.53
CA ILE A 82 14.52 6.27 1.44
C ILE A 82 13.58 7.44 1.19
N VAL A 83 12.33 7.13 0.84
CA VAL A 83 11.32 8.16 0.60
C VAL A 83 11.07 8.96 1.86
N GLY A 84 11.27 10.28 1.76
CA GLY A 84 11.16 11.18 2.89
C GLY A 84 11.68 12.59 2.58
N PRO A 85 11.87 13.42 3.59
CA PRO A 85 12.36 14.79 3.41
C PRO A 85 13.66 14.86 2.60
N GLY A 86 13.70 15.75 1.62
CA GLY A 86 14.87 15.96 0.75
C GLY A 86 14.92 15.07 -0.50
N VAL A 87 14.05 14.07 -0.63
CA VAL A 87 13.96 13.24 -1.84
C VAL A 87 13.04 13.90 -2.88
N LYS A 88 13.45 13.89 -4.13
CA LYS A 88 12.66 14.42 -5.25
C LYS A 88 11.56 13.42 -5.60
N THR A 89 10.38 13.53 -4.99
CA THR A 89 9.27 12.59 -5.21
C THR A 89 8.49 12.87 -6.49
N GLY A 90 8.51 14.12 -6.99
CA GLY A 90 7.65 14.56 -8.08
C GLY A 90 6.18 14.75 -7.66
N VAL A 91 5.90 14.65 -6.36
CA VAL A 91 4.57 14.85 -5.75
C VAL A 91 4.65 16.02 -4.80
N ASN A 92 3.68 16.92 -4.89
CA ASN A 92 3.45 17.98 -3.92
C ASN A 92 2.47 17.50 -2.85
N ILE A 93 2.57 18.06 -1.65
CA ILE A 93 1.66 17.74 -0.53
C ILE A 93 1.06 19.05 -0.04
N LYS A 94 -0.26 19.16 -0.13
CA LYS A 94 -1.04 20.31 0.33
C LYS A 94 -2.01 19.85 1.42
N THR A 95 -1.46 19.42 2.54
CA THR A 95 -2.17 19.09 3.78
C THR A 95 -1.71 20.03 4.88
N ASP A 96 -2.40 20.11 6.00
CA ASP A 96 -2.04 20.97 7.13
C ASP A 96 -0.65 20.67 7.67
N ASN A 97 -0.29 19.38 7.73
CA ASN A 97 1.04 18.93 8.11
C ASN A 97 1.63 17.95 7.08
N PRO A 98 2.35 18.45 6.06
CA PRO A 98 2.92 17.61 5.01
C PRO A 98 3.90 16.53 5.51
N LYS A 99 4.51 16.72 6.69
CA LYS A 99 5.46 15.76 7.27
C LYS A 99 4.80 14.50 7.84
N GLU A 100 3.49 14.53 8.06
CA GLU A 100 2.70 13.39 8.54
C GLU A 100 2.26 12.45 7.41
N VAL A 101 2.41 12.87 6.15
CA VAL A 101 2.06 12.03 5.01
C VAL A 101 3.09 10.92 4.85
N GLY A 102 2.65 9.68 4.99
CA GLY A 102 3.51 8.50 4.90
C GLY A 102 4.17 8.32 3.54
N GLY A 103 5.33 7.67 3.53
CA GLY A 103 6.08 7.39 2.30
C GLY A 103 5.30 6.54 1.30
N ASP A 104 4.45 5.64 1.79
CA ASP A 104 3.55 4.81 1.00
C ASP A 104 2.52 5.65 0.21
N LEU A 105 1.87 6.63 0.85
CA LEU A 105 0.94 7.54 0.18
C LEU A 105 1.65 8.38 -0.90
N ILE A 106 2.88 8.80 -0.61
CA ILE A 106 3.70 9.56 -1.56
C ILE A 106 4.06 8.67 -2.77
N CYS A 107 4.42 7.42 -2.53
CA CYS A 107 4.69 6.46 -3.60
C CYS A 107 3.44 6.20 -4.45
N ASP A 108 2.29 5.95 -3.83
CA ASP A 108 1.04 5.74 -4.57
C ASP A 108 0.73 6.94 -5.48
N ALA A 109 0.86 8.16 -4.96
CA ALA A 109 0.66 9.37 -5.75
C ALA A 109 1.73 9.55 -6.85
N ALA A 110 2.99 9.17 -6.60
CA ALA A 110 4.08 9.26 -7.57
C ALA A 110 3.94 8.26 -8.73
N ALA A 111 3.10 7.24 -8.58
CA ALA A 111 2.78 6.29 -9.64
C ALA A 111 1.81 6.87 -10.68
N ILE A 112 1.11 7.96 -10.37
CA ILE A 112 0.16 8.58 -11.30
C ILE A 112 0.93 9.40 -12.34
N GLU A 113 0.92 8.90 -13.58
CA GLU A 113 1.66 9.52 -14.70
C GLU A 113 0.88 10.67 -15.34
N HIS A 114 -0.46 10.56 -15.37
CA HIS A 114 -1.34 11.52 -16.03
C HIS A 114 -1.70 12.69 -15.10
N ASN A 115 -1.77 13.90 -15.67
CA ASN A 115 -2.17 15.09 -14.95
C ASN A 115 -3.51 15.67 -15.40
N ASP A 116 -4.10 15.06 -16.44
CA ASP A 116 -5.24 15.65 -17.15
C ASP A 116 -6.53 15.56 -16.33
N LYS A 117 -6.56 14.65 -15.34
CA LYS A 117 -7.73 14.41 -14.52
C LYS A 117 -7.30 14.05 -13.10
N PRO A 118 -8.02 14.55 -12.08
CA PRO A 118 -7.78 14.13 -10.71
C PRO A 118 -7.95 12.62 -10.54
N THR A 119 -7.25 12.04 -9.59
CA THR A 119 -7.30 10.61 -9.30
C THR A 119 -7.53 10.38 -7.81
N LEU A 120 -8.51 9.56 -7.48
CA LEU A 120 -8.67 9.00 -6.14
C LEU A 120 -8.00 7.62 -6.09
N ILE A 121 -6.96 7.50 -5.29
CA ILE A 121 -6.30 6.22 -5.05
C ILE A 121 -6.91 5.61 -3.79
N ILE A 122 -7.31 4.34 -3.86
CA ILE A 122 -7.84 3.57 -2.74
C ILE A 122 -6.87 2.42 -2.49
N ASP A 123 -6.12 2.48 -1.39
CA ASP A 123 -5.20 1.43 -0.99
C ASP A 123 -5.79 0.62 0.16
N LEU A 124 -6.05 -0.68 -0.09
CA LEU A 124 -6.62 -1.63 0.87
C LEU A 124 -5.51 -2.42 1.57
N GLY A 125 -4.90 -1.77 2.57
CA GLY A 125 -3.83 -2.32 3.39
C GLY A 125 -4.24 -2.64 4.82
N THR A 126 -3.31 -2.51 5.76
CA THR A 126 -3.56 -2.57 7.22
C THR A 126 -4.56 -1.48 7.64
N ALA A 127 -4.42 -0.29 7.08
CA ALA A 127 -5.46 0.73 7.01
C ALA A 127 -5.92 0.88 5.56
N ASN A 128 -7.19 1.12 5.33
CA ASN A 128 -7.68 1.56 4.04
C ASN A 128 -7.43 3.06 3.91
N LYS A 129 -6.76 3.47 2.84
CA LYS A 129 -6.39 4.85 2.57
C LYS A 129 -7.04 5.33 1.29
N PHE A 130 -7.64 6.51 1.31
CA PHE A 130 -8.21 7.18 0.16
C PHE A 130 -7.41 8.46 -0.05
N ILE A 131 -6.68 8.55 -1.16
CA ILE A 131 -5.71 9.61 -1.43
C ILE A 131 -6.19 10.38 -2.65
N TYR A 132 -6.62 11.63 -2.47
CA TYR A 132 -7.03 12.46 -3.58
C TYR A 132 -5.84 13.24 -4.14
N VAL A 133 -5.55 12.98 -5.42
CA VAL A 133 -4.40 13.54 -6.14
C VAL A 133 -4.88 14.38 -7.30
N LYS A 134 -4.50 15.66 -7.31
CA LYS A 134 -4.79 16.60 -8.41
C LYS A 134 -3.53 17.35 -8.79
N ASN A 135 -3.19 17.39 -10.07
CA ASN A 135 -1.99 18.05 -10.60
C ASN A 135 -0.71 17.65 -9.83
N LYS A 136 -0.49 16.33 -9.65
CA LYS A 136 0.61 15.75 -8.86
C LYS A 136 0.67 16.28 -7.41
N THR A 137 -0.45 16.69 -6.86
CA THR A 137 -0.56 17.21 -5.50
C THR A 137 -1.53 16.36 -4.71
N ILE A 138 -1.10 15.80 -3.59
CA ILE A 138 -1.99 15.21 -2.58
C ILE A 138 -2.69 16.36 -1.87
N THR A 139 -4.02 16.44 -1.98
CA THR A 139 -4.83 17.51 -1.40
C THR A 139 -5.73 17.05 -0.27
N GLY A 140 -5.95 15.75 -0.14
CA GLY A 140 -6.76 15.18 0.93
C GLY A 140 -6.52 13.69 1.08
N VAL A 141 -6.70 13.17 2.29
CA VAL A 141 -6.55 11.76 2.62
C VAL A 141 -7.64 11.36 3.60
N ILE A 142 -8.24 10.18 3.38
CA ILE A 142 -9.13 9.54 4.37
C ILE A 142 -8.45 8.23 4.80
N ILE A 143 -8.52 7.92 6.10
CA ILE A 143 -7.98 6.68 6.66
C ILE A 143 -9.09 5.98 7.43
N SER A 144 -9.28 4.70 7.14
CA SER A 144 -10.19 3.82 7.89
C SER A 144 -9.51 2.50 8.23
N THR A 145 -10.15 1.68 9.06
CA THR A 145 -9.63 0.35 9.40
C THR A 145 -9.61 -0.56 8.19
N GLY A 146 -8.46 -1.23 7.95
CA GLY A 146 -8.37 -2.28 6.94
C GLY A 146 -9.13 -3.54 7.34
N ILE A 147 -9.49 -4.36 6.35
CA ILE A 147 -10.33 -5.55 6.53
C ILE A 147 -9.72 -6.55 7.53
N GLN A 148 -8.40 -6.76 7.48
CA GLN A 148 -7.71 -7.68 8.42
C GLN A 148 -7.77 -7.17 9.86
N VAL A 149 -7.58 -5.87 10.05
CA VAL A 149 -7.67 -5.23 11.39
C VAL A 149 -9.11 -5.32 11.91
N SER A 150 -10.10 -5.06 11.05
CA SER A 150 -11.52 -5.19 11.40
C SER A 150 -11.87 -6.63 11.79
N ARG A 151 -11.37 -7.64 11.03
CA ARG A 151 -11.52 -9.07 11.39
C ARG A 151 -10.91 -9.36 12.76
N GLN A 152 -9.66 -8.96 12.99
CA GLN A 152 -8.98 -9.17 14.26
C GLN A 152 -9.71 -8.50 15.44
N ALA A 153 -10.23 -7.29 15.22
CA ALA A 153 -11.00 -6.58 16.23
C ALA A 153 -12.31 -7.30 16.58
N LEU A 154 -13.03 -7.86 15.60
CA LEU A 154 -14.22 -8.65 15.85
C LEU A 154 -13.92 -9.90 16.68
N ILE A 155 -12.89 -10.66 16.31
CA ILE A 155 -12.49 -11.90 16.99
C ILE A 155 -11.96 -11.59 18.40
N GLY A 156 -11.10 -10.59 18.53
CA GLY A 156 -10.43 -10.28 19.79
C GLY A 156 -11.32 -9.63 20.85
N ASN A 157 -12.43 -9.00 20.45
CA ASN A 157 -13.33 -8.29 21.36
C ASN A 157 -14.69 -8.97 21.56
N THR A 158 -14.88 -10.18 21.06
CA THR A 158 -16.13 -10.94 21.22
C THR A 158 -15.84 -12.37 21.67
N ALA A 159 -16.72 -12.92 22.51
CA ALA A 159 -16.51 -14.26 23.08
C ALA A 159 -16.90 -15.41 22.13
N LEU A 160 -17.74 -15.15 21.13
CA LEU A 160 -18.39 -16.20 20.32
C LEU A 160 -18.09 -16.13 18.83
N LEU A 161 -17.40 -15.06 18.34
CA LEU A 161 -17.07 -14.95 16.93
C LEU A 161 -15.81 -15.77 16.61
N PRO A 162 -15.90 -16.74 15.68
CA PRO A 162 -14.76 -17.57 15.31
C PRO A 162 -13.75 -16.81 14.44
N ASP A 163 -12.56 -17.34 14.31
CA ASP A 163 -11.64 -16.92 13.26
C ASP A 163 -12.15 -17.38 11.88
N ILE A 164 -12.06 -16.49 10.89
CA ILE A 164 -12.61 -16.72 9.56
C ILE A 164 -11.65 -16.25 8.46
N ASP A 165 -11.73 -16.88 7.30
CA ASP A 165 -11.08 -16.38 6.09
C ASP A 165 -11.89 -15.23 5.46
N ILE A 166 -11.19 -14.26 4.88
CA ILE A 166 -11.81 -13.15 4.15
C ILE A 166 -12.18 -13.64 2.75
N ILE A 167 -13.40 -14.12 2.62
CA ILE A 167 -13.99 -14.64 1.39
C ILE A 167 -15.35 -13.95 1.20
N THR A 168 -15.71 -13.64 -0.03
CA THR A 168 -17.02 -13.07 -0.34
C THR A 168 -18.10 -14.16 -0.19
N PRO A 169 -19.09 -13.99 0.70
CA PRO A 169 -20.18 -14.94 0.82
C PRO A 169 -21.14 -14.81 -0.38
N PRO A 170 -21.93 -15.85 -0.68
CA PRO A 170 -22.80 -15.87 -1.87
C PRO A 170 -23.96 -14.87 -1.80
N LYS A 171 -24.29 -14.35 -0.61
CA LYS A 171 -25.36 -13.37 -0.38
C LYS A 171 -24.93 -12.32 0.61
N VAL A 172 -25.46 -11.10 0.47
CA VAL A 172 -25.21 -10.00 1.40
C VAL A 172 -25.73 -10.33 2.80
N LEU A 173 -26.93 -10.88 2.91
CA LEU A 173 -27.47 -11.35 4.19
C LEU A 173 -26.99 -12.77 4.45
N GLY A 174 -26.04 -12.93 5.37
CA GLY A 174 -25.57 -14.23 5.85
C GLY A 174 -26.61 -14.92 6.74
N THR A 175 -26.62 -16.24 6.73
CA THR A 175 -27.53 -17.09 7.53
C THR A 175 -26.81 -17.92 8.59
N ASN A 176 -25.50 -17.77 8.70
CA ASN A 176 -24.66 -18.33 9.76
C ASN A 176 -23.57 -17.34 10.14
N THR A 177 -22.96 -17.50 11.32
CA THR A 177 -21.99 -16.55 11.89
C THR A 177 -20.83 -16.24 10.92
N ILE A 178 -20.26 -17.25 10.26
CA ILE A 178 -19.15 -17.09 9.32
C ILE A 178 -19.56 -16.18 8.15
N GLN A 179 -20.67 -16.48 7.49
CA GLN A 179 -21.18 -15.68 6.38
C GLN A 179 -21.58 -14.26 6.81
N CYS A 180 -22.15 -14.09 8.00
CA CYS A 180 -22.47 -12.78 8.55
C CYS A 180 -21.21 -11.91 8.72
N MET A 181 -20.14 -12.47 9.29
CA MET A 181 -18.86 -11.78 9.45
C MET A 181 -18.21 -11.51 8.10
N GLN A 182 -18.16 -12.49 7.20
CA GLN A 182 -17.62 -12.34 5.85
C GLN A 182 -18.33 -11.23 5.07
N SER A 183 -19.65 -11.19 5.14
CA SER A 183 -20.47 -10.16 4.50
C SER A 183 -20.16 -8.77 5.04
N GLY A 184 -20.13 -8.60 6.36
CA GLY A 184 -19.79 -7.33 6.99
C GLY A 184 -18.40 -6.82 6.59
N LEU A 185 -17.42 -7.73 6.50
CA LEU A 185 -16.05 -7.38 6.11
C LEU A 185 -15.90 -7.08 4.61
N THR A 186 -16.54 -7.83 3.72
CA THR A 186 -16.37 -7.67 2.27
C THR A 186 -17.37 -6.68 1.68
N TYR A 187 -18.69 -6.95 1.75
CA TYR A 187 -19.71 -6.01 1.26
C TYR A 187 -19.73 -4.70 2.06
N GLY A 188 -19.44 -4.76 3.37
CA GLY A 188 -19.30 -3.55 4.19
C GLY A 188 -18.15 -2.65 3.72
N THR A 189 -16.99 -3.24 3.35
CA THR A 189 -15.88 -2.47 2.78
C THR A 189 -16.23 -1.91 1.40
N ALA A 190 -16.89 -2.68 0.54
CA ALA A 190 -17.35 -2.19 -0.76
C ALA A 190 -18.34 -1.01 -0.60
N ALA A 191 -19.29 -1.11 0.32
CA ALA A 191 -20.24 -0.04 0.61
C ALA A 191 -19.53 1.21 1.18
N LEU A 192 -18.51 1.04 2.02
CA LEU A 192 -17.65 2.14 2.50
C LEU A 192 -16.97 2.85 1.34
N ILE A 193 -16.40 2.09 0.41
CA ILE A 193 -15.73 2.64 -0.77
C ILE A 193 -16.72 3.44 -1.62
N ASP A 194 -17.83 2.83 -2.03
CA ASP A 194 -18.84 3.47 -2.85
C ASP A 194 -19.38 4.75 -2.20
N GLY A 195 -19.70 4.68 -0.90
CA GLY A 195 -20.23 5.83 -0.17
C GLY A 195 -19.21 6.95 0.05
N LEU A 196 -17.91 6.64 0.20
CA LEU A 196 -16.87 7.67 0.28
C LEU A 196 -16.59 8.29 -1.09
N VAL A 197 -16.56 7.50 -2.16
CA VAL A 197 -16.41 8.02 -3.53
C VAL A 197 -17.52 8.99 -3.87
N GLU A 198 -18.78 8.67 -3.56
CA GLU A 198 -19.92 9.56 -3.75
C GLU A 198 -19.76 10.90 -2.98
N ARG A 199 -19.40 10.84 -1.69
CA ARG A 199 -19.18 12.04 -0.86
C ARG A 199 -17.99 12.88 -1.34
N ILE A 200 -16.92 12.26 -1.76
CA ILE A 200 -15.77 12.98 -2.35
C ILE A 200 -16.20 13.65 -3.64
N GLN A 201 -16.98 12.96 -4.50
CA GLN A 201 -17.49 13.52 -5.75
C GLN A 201 -18.36 14.76 -5.51
N GLU A 202 -19.22 14.73 -4.49
CA GLU A 202 -20.04 15.88 -4.08
C GLU A 202 -19.15 17.03 -3.56
N GLU A 203 -18.14 16.73 -2.74
CA GLU A 203 -17.26 17.74 -2.14
C GLU A 203 -16.39 18.44 -3.17
N VAL A 204 -15.72 17.66 -4.06
CA VAL A 204 -14.79 18.24 -5.05
C VAL A 204 -15.50 18.82 -6.28
N ASN A 205 -16.73 18.40 -6.53
CA ASN A 205 -17.58 18.82 -7.66
C ASN A 205 -16.87 18.76 -9.03
N GLU A 206 -16.03 17.76 -9.24
CA GLU A 206 -15.31 17.51 -10.49
C GLU A 206 -15.12 16.01 -10.71
N ALA A 207 -15.07 15.56 -11.96
CA ALA A 207 -14.86 14.16 -12.29
C ALA A 207 -13.41 13.75 -12.01
N PHE A 208 -13.22 12.55 -11.43
CA PHE A 208 -11.91 11.95 -11.16
C PHE A 208 -11.90 10.47 -11.55
N ASP A 209 -10.71 9.93 -11.77
CA ASP A 209 -10.51 8.51 -11.95
C ASP A 209 -10.29 7.82 -10.59
N VAL A 210 -10.68 6.56 -10.48
CA VAL A 210 -10.49 5.77 -9.27
C VAL A 210 -9.52 4.63 -9.55
N ILE A 211 -8.44 4.56 -8.76
CA ILE A 211 -7.46 3.47 -8.80
C ILE A 211 -7.54 2.71 -7.49
N LEU A 212 -7.70 1.39 -7.57
CA LEU A 212 -7.72 0.48 -6.43
C LEU A 212 -6.42 -0.31 -6.36
N THR A 213 -5.78 -0.29 -5.19
CA THR A 213 -4.56 -1.06 -4.90
C THR A 213 -4.65 -1.77 -3.55
N GLY A 214 -3.58 -2.42 -3.13
CA GLY A 214 -3.52 -3.17 -1.88
C GLY A 214 -3.85 -4.64 -2.01
N GLY A 215 -3.49 -5.42 -0.99
CA GLY A 215 -3.52 -6.89 -1.03
C GLY A 215 -4.91 -7.51 -1.17
N LEU A 216 -5.94 -6.86 -0.65
CA LEU A 216 -7.34 -7.33 -0.71
C LEU A 216 -8.15 -6.70 -1.85
N SER A 217 -7.54 -5.88 -2.68
CA SER A 217 -8.18 -5.22 -3.82
C SER A 217 -8.88 -6.20 -4.78
N ILE A 218 -8.30 -7.38 -4.97
CA ILE A 218 -8.88 -8.41 -5.86
C ILE A 218 -10.23 -8.94 -5.37
N ILE A 219 -10.46 -8.99 -4.06
CA ILE A 219 -11.72 -9.47 -3.49
C ILE A 219 -12.78 -8.38 -3.54
N ILE A 220 -12.38 -7.13 -3.33
CA ILE A 220 -13.30 -6.02 -3.12
C ILE A 220 -13.73 -5.37 -4.42
N GLN A 221 -12.87 -5.35 -5.45
CA GLN A 221 -13.15 -4.69 -6.73
C GLN A 221 -14.52 -5.06 -7.31
N ASP A 222 -14.81 -6.36 -7.38
CA ASP A 222 -16.04 -6.87 -8.03
C ASP A 222 -17.31 -6.67 -7.18
N LEU A 223 -17.15 -6.22 -5.94
CA LEU A 223 -18.26 -5.92 -5.02
C LEU A 223 -18.68 -4.44 -5.05
N CYS A 224 -17.79 -3.57 -5.53
CA CYS A 224 -18.04 -2.13 -5.62
C CYS A 224 -18.90 -1.80 -6.84
N LYS A 225 -19.74 -0.78 -6.70
CA LYS A 225 -20.50 -0.18 -7.80
C LYS A 225 -19.67 0.86 -8.55
N THR A 226 -18.71 1.46 -7.87
CA THR A 226 -17.81 2.48 -8.42
C THR A 226 -16.92 1.87 -9.52
N PRO A 227 -16.91 2.42 -10.73
CA PRO A 227 -15.93 2.02 -11.76
C PRO A 227 -14.51 2.38 -11.29
N MET A 228 -13.59 1.40 -11.33
CA MET A 228 -12.22 1.60 -10.89
C MET A 228 -11.23 0.72 -11.65
N ILE A 229 -9.99 1.19 -11.73
CA ILE A 229 -8.87 0.43 -12.30
C ILE A 229 -8.08 -0.18 -11.16
N ARG A 230 -7.87 -1.49 -11.16
CA ARG A 230 -7.02 -2.15 -10.18
C ARG A 230 -5.57 -2.17 -10.63
N GLU A 231 -4.68 -1.61 -9.79
CA GLU A 231 -3.23 -1.63 -9.98
C GLU A 231 -2.55 -2.20 -8.70
N PRO A 232 -2.28 -3.52 -8.66
CA PRO A 232 -1.76 -4.17 -7.46
C PRO A 232 -0.31 -3.80 -7.12
N ARG A 233 0.43 -3.20 -8.04
CA ARG A 233 1.83 -2.80 -7.88
C ARG A 233 2.02 -1.29 -7.79
N LEU A 234 0.96 -0.52 -7.45
CA LEU A 234 0.97 0.93 -7.50
C LEU A 234 2.11 1.53 -6.67
N VAL A 235 2.20 1.18 -5.39
CA VAL A 235 3.23 1.68 -4.47
C VAL A 235 4.66 1.41 -5.00
N LEU A 236 4.90 0.24 -5.56
CA LEU A 236 6.21 -0.11 -6.12
C LEU A 236 6.51 0.66 -7.42
N LYS A 237 5.50 0.90 -8.27
CA LYS A 237 5.65 1.75 -9.45
C LYS A 237 6.04 3.17 -9.06
N GLY A 238 5.35 3.74 -8.07
CA GLY A 238 5.69 5.06 -7.57
C GLY A 238 7.07 5.13 -6.93
N LEU A 239 7.45 4.10 -6.18
CA LEU A 239 8.77 4.00 -5.60
C LEU A 239 9.88 3.93 -6.68
N LEU A 240 9.63 3.17 -7.75
CA LEU A 240 10.53 3.15 -8.91
C LEU A 240 10.63 4.52 -9.58
N ASN A 241 9.50 5.20 -9.81
CA ASN A 241 9.49 6.54 -10.38
C ASN A 241 10.28 7.54 -9.52
N ILE A 242 10.14 7.46 -8.19
CA ILE A 242 10.92 8.28 -7.26
C ILE A 242 12.41 7.93 -7.35
N TYR A 243 12.77 6.64 -7.37
CA TYR A 243 14.15 6.21 -7.51
C TYR A 243 14.80 6.78 -8.78
N LEU A 244 14.12 6.67 -9.93
CA LEU A 244 14.62 7.16 -11.22
C LEU A 244 14.78 8.69 -11.29
N ARG A 245 14.01 9.44 -10.47
CA ARG A 245 14.15 10.92 -10.38
C ARG A 245 15.37 11.38 -9.58
N ASN A 246 15.96 10.48 -8.80
CA ASN A 246 17.07 10.79 -7.89
C ASN A 246 18.39 10.15 -8.32
N ASN A 247 18.40 9.36 -9.36
CA ASN A 247 19.56 8.70 -9.98
C ASN A 247 19.57 8.92 -11.48
#